data_39d523595e7182a44d9836b5afab4a16
#
_entry.id   39d523595e7182a44d9836b5afab4a16
#
_cell.length_a   1.000
_cell.length_b   1.000
_cell.length_c   1.000
_cell.angle_alpha   90.00
_cell.angle_beta   90.00
_cell.angle_gamma   90.00
#
_symmetry.space_group_name_H-M   'P 1'
#
loop_
_entity.id
_entity.type
_entity.pdbx_description
1 polymer ?
#
loop_
_entity_poly.entity_id
_entity_poly.type
_entity_poly.pdbx_seq_one_letter_code
_entity_poly.pdbx_strand_id
1 'polypeptide(L)'
;MIIDDLTIRIQAGKGGDGIIAFNKNKGAQGPTGGRGGNGGNISFIGVSDLGALNALRNAKVFKAEDGKNGRHQLNDGTAGEDLIIKVPVGTVIHNFDNGTEQEIVKIGEQVLVAKGGHGGKGNFLFRGPHATSPKRFQEGLLGEQFNIRLELKMIADIGIIGLPNVGKSSLLNELTKAKSKVANYHFTTLEPHLGVYYDLILADIPGLIEGASEGKGLGVKFLRHIERTRVLFHLVSAESEDPIKDYKSIRKELGAYDESLLEKDEYLFLSKTDLPTGQAGMSDAATIKKKLAKLKKLNKNASVLSIHDMEAIISVQKILNKISEEKKV
;
A
#
# COMPACT_ATOMS: atom_id res chain seq x y z
N MET A 1 9.05 11.42 5.64
CA MET A 1 9.47 10.08 6.09
C MET A 1 8.28 9.17 5.93
N ILE A 2 8.40 8.05 5.23
CA ILE A 2 7.34 7.04 5.07
C ILE A 2 7.66 5.90 6.03
N ILE A 3 6.68 5.50 6.81
CA ILE A 3 6.80 4.31 7.68
C ILE A 3 6.32 3.12 6.86
N ASP A 4 7.11 2.08 6.81
CA ASP A 4 6.89 0.85 6.06
C ASP A 4 6.65 -0.38 6.95
N ASP A 5 6.96 -0.25 8.24
CA ASP A 5 6.75 -1.29 9.24
C ASP A 5 6.30 -0.66 10.56
N LEU A 6 5.16 -1.08 11.05
CA LEU A 6 4.56 -0.56 12.27
C LEU A 6 3.76 -1.63 12.99
N THR A 7 4.04 -1.79 14.28
CA THR A 7 3.23 -2.67 15.15
C THR A 7 2.27 -1.83 15.99
N ILE A 8 0.98 -2.18 15.93
CA ILE A 8 -0.09 -1.54 16.69
C ILE A 8 -0.91 -2.60 17.42
N ARG A 9 -1.55 -2.20 18.49
CA ARG A 9 -2.57 -3.00 19.16
C ARG A 9 -3.95 -2.49 18.78
N ILE A 10 -4.83 -3.38 18.37
CA ILE A 10 -6.23 -3.08 18.08
C ILE A 10 -7.13 -3.73 19.11
N GLN A 11 -8.21 -3.06 19.47
CA GLN A 11 -9.22 -3.55 20.41
C GLN A 11 -10.61 -3.16 19.89
N ALA A 12 -11.37 -4.14 19.42
CA ALA A 12 -12.76 -3.95 19.06
C ALA A 12 -13.62 -3.62 20.31
N GLY A 13 -14.74 -2.95 20.10
CA GLY A 13 -15.60 -2.51 21.19
C GLY A 13 -16.19 -3.67 21.98
N LYS A 14 -16.31 -3.52 23.31
CA LYS A 14 -17.08 -4.44 24.15
C LYS A 14 -18.57 -4.28 23.81
N GLY A 15 -19.36 -5.36 23.85
CA GLY A 15 -20.82 -5.27 23.87
C GLY A 15 -21.33 -4.63 25.16
N GLY A 16 -22.37 -3.83 25.06
CA GLY A 16 -23.07 -3.28 26.23
C GLY A 16 -23.75 -4.37 27.04
N ASP A 17 -23.92 -4.14 28.32
CA ASP A 17 -24.59 -5.09 29.21
C ASP A 17 -26.11 -5.01 29.01
N GLY A 18 -26.82 -6.14 29.10
CA GLY A 18 -28.28 -6.15 29.31
C GLY A 18 -28.61 -5.62 30.66
N ILE A 19 -29.86 -5.26 30.91
CA ILE A 19 -30.28 -4.78 32.24
C ILE A 19 -31.46 -5.57 32.78
N ILE A 20 -31.61 -5.48 34.10
CA ILE A 20 -32.81 -5.90 34.81
C ILE A 20 -33.71 -4.67 34.97
N ALA A 21 -34.91 -4.73 34.40
CA ALA A 21 -35.90 -3.70 34.55
C ALA A 21 -37.29 -4.31 34.60
N PHE A 22 -38.20 -3.64 35.32
CA PHE A 22 -39.58 -4.06 35.44
C PHE A 22 -40.50 -2.87 35.15
N ASN A 23 -41.65 -3.16 34.60
CA ASN A 23 -42.68 -2.16 34.41
C ASN A 23 -43.24 -1.72 35.79
N LYS A 24 -43.36 -0.41 35.97
CA LYS A 24 -43.89 0.20 37.23
C LYS A 24 -45.40 0.36 37.19
N ASN A 25 -46.09 0.16 36.08
CA ASN A 25 -47.54 0.35 35.94
C ASN A 25 -48.30 -0.78 36.64
N LYS A 26 -49.26 -0.42 37.48
CA LYS A 26 -50.17 -1.40 38.12
C LYS A 26 -50.93 -2.13 37.02
N GLY A 27 -50.90 -3.48 37.05
CA GLY A 27 -51.61 -4.33 36.07
C GLY A 27 -50.79 -4.77 34.85
N ALA A 28 -49.62 -4.16 34.62
CA ALA A 28 -48.71 -4.54 33.55
C ALA A 28 -47.30 -4.92 34.05
N GLN A 29 -47.25 -5.56 35.21
CA GLN A 29 -46.00 -5.93 35.85
C GLN A 29 -45.29 -7.04 35.05
N GLY A 30 -44.07 -6.76 34.59
CA GLY A 30 -43.27 -7.73 33.84
C GLY A 30 -41.85 -7.22 33.56
N PRO A 31 -40.93 -8.10 33.17
CA PRO A 31 -39.59 -7.69 32.85
C PRO A 31 -39.57 -6.80 31.59
N THR A 32 -38.80 -5.71 31.63
CA THR A 32 -38.71 -4.71 30.56
C THR A 32 -37.27 -4.31 30.25
N GLY A 33 -36.29 -5.07 30.75
CA GLY A 33 -34.87 -4.79 30.48
C GLY A 33 -34.49 -5.07 29.06
N GLY A 34 -33.96 -4.05 28.38
CA GLY A 34 -33.45 -4.14 26.99
C GLY A 34 -32.11 -4.84 26.92
N ARG A 35 -31.70 -5.18 25.69
CA ARG A 35 -30.37 -5.70 25.39
C ARG A 35 -29.32 -4.60 25.43
N GLY A 36 -28.05 -4.94 25.69
CA GLY A 36 -26.92 -4.09 25.32
C GLY A 36 -26.71 -4.03 23.81
N GLY A 37 -26.16 -2.93 23.34
CA GLY A 37 -25.72 -2.77 21.96
C GLY A 37 -24.46 -3.61 21.68
N ASN A 38 -24.22 -3.97 20.43
CA ASN A 38 -22.95 -4.59 20.05
C ASN A 38 -21.81 -3.56 20.10
N GLY A 39 -20.59 -3.99 20.37
CA GLY A 39 -19.39 -3.16 20.21
C GLY A 39 -19.05 -2.93 18.74
N GLY A 40 -18.34 -1.85 18.45
CA GLY A 40 -17.87 -1.53 17.09
C GLY A 40 -16.76 -2.47 16.64
N ASN A 41 -16.72 -2.74 15.35
CA ASN A 41 -15.69 -3.54 14.71
C ASN A 41 -14.45 -2.68 14.36
N ILE A 42 -13.33 -3.33 13.99
CA ILE A 42 -12.16 -2.66 13.43
C ILE A 42 -11.85 -3.24 12.05
N SER A 43 -11.76 -2.34 11.07
CA SER A 43 -11.40 -2.67 9.70
C SER A 43 -10.28 -1.79 9.20
N PHE A 44 -9.44 -2.33 8.30
CA PHE A 44 -8.49 -1.54 7.53
C PHE A 44 -9.07 -1.24 6.15
N ILE A 45 -8.79 -0.04 5.61
CA ILE A 45 -9.20 0.35 4.26
C ILE A 45 -7.99 0.84 3.47
N GLY A 46 -7.85 0.35 2.23
CA GLY A 46 -6.79 0.73 1.30
C GLY A 46 -6.96 2.14 0.76
N VAL A 47 -5.93 2.96 0.88
CA VAL A 47 -5.88 4.32 0.33
C VAL A 47 -4.64 4.51 -0.55
N SER A 48 -4.68 5.50 -1.46
CA SER A 48 -3.54 5.87 -2.31
C SER A 48 -2.45 6.67 -1.58
N ASP A 49 -2.72 7.15 -0.35
CA ASP A 49 -1.75 7.91 0.42
C ASP A 49 -0.71 6.99 1.08
N LEU A 50 0.50 6.96 0.53
CA LEU A 50 1.64 6.21 1.08
C LEU A 50 2.05 6.67 2.49
N GLY A 51 1.69 7.90 2.86
CA GLY A 51 1.95 8.44 4.19
C GLY A 51 0.92 8.04 5.25
N ALA A 52 -0.12 7.27 4.91
CA ALA A 52 -1.20 6.94 5.84
C ALA A 52 -0.71 6.22 7.11
N LEU A 53 0.34 5.38 7.02
CA LEU A 53 0.93 4.73 8.20
C LEU A 53 1.58 5.72 9.17
N ASN A 54 2.00 6.92 8.71
CA ASN A 54 2.58 7.92 9.60
C ASN A 54 1.57 8.44 10.63
N ALA A 55 0.28 8.48 10.27
CA ALA A 55 -0.78 8.89 11.19
C ALA A 55 -0.95 7.90 12.36
N LEU A 56 -0.56 6.64 12.16
CA LEU A 56 -0.69 5.58 13.16
C LEU A 56 0.50 5.52 14.13
N ARG A 57 1.61 6.20 13.83
CA ARG A 57 2.86 6.13 14.58
C ARG A 57 2.72 6.50 16.06
N ASN A 58 1.92 7.50 16.34
CA ASN A 58 1.84 8.08 17.68
C ASN A 58 0.83 7.36 18.59
N ALA A 59 -0.08 6.58 18.03
CA ALA A 59 -1.08 5.82 18.76
C ALA A 59 -0.71 4.34 18.76
N LYS A 60 -0.35 3.82 19.95
CA LYS A 60 0.00 2.39 20.09
C LYS A 60 -1.23 1.48 20.19
N VAL A 61 -2.38 2.03 20.55
CA VAL A 61 -3.64 1.28 20.74
C VAL A 61 -4.76 1.99 19.99
N PHE A 62 -5.46 1.25 19.17
CA PHE A 62 -6.65 1.69 18.44
C PHE A 62 -7.86 0.95 18.98
N LYS A 63 -8.83 1.68 19.54
CA LYS A 63 -10.04 1.12 20.16
C LYS A 63 -11.28 1.60 19.41
N ALA A 64 -12.16 0.65 19.02
CA ALA A 64 -13.50 0.95 18.56
C ALA A 64 -14.45 1.24 19.73
N GLU A 65 -15.58 1.88 19.46
CA GLU A 65 -16.54 2.26 20.49
C GLU A 65 -17.23 1.05 21.12
N ASP A 66 -17.42 1.08 22.43
CA ASP A 66 -18.16 0.05 23.15
C ASP A 66 -19.67 0.24 22.91
N GLY A 67 -20.42 -0.86 22.82
CA GLY A 67 -21.88 -0.82 22.79
C GLY A 67 -22.46 -0.27 24.10
N LYS A 68 -23.54 0.49 24.01
CA LYS A 68 -24.20 1.03 25.19
C LYS A 68 -25.07 -0.02 25.90
N ASN A 69 -25.17 0.09 27.20
CA ASN A 69 -26.00 -0.81 28.00
C ASN A 69 -27.48 -0.69 27.62
N GLY A 70 -28.21 -1.77 27.76
CA GLY A 70 -29.65 -1.78 27.61
C GLY A 70 -30.34 -0.79 28.55
N ARG A 71 -31.58 -0.40 28.26
CA ARG A 71 -32.36 0.57 29.02
C ARG A 71 -33.70 -0.04 29.44
N HIS A 72 -34.42 0.73 30.27
CA HIS A 72 -35.77 0.38 30.65
C HIS A 72 -36.73 0.41 29.44
N GLN A 73 -37.92 -0.20 29.62
CA GLN A 73 -39.00 -0.19 28.64
C GLN A 73 -38.65 -0.80 27.29
N LEU A 74 -37.89 -1.90 27.32
CA LEU A 74 -37.44 -2.65 26.12
C LEU A 74 -36.56 -1.84 25.15
N ASN A 75 -35.99 -0.73 25.63
CA ASN A 75 -35.06 0.03 24.83
C ASN A 75 -33.67 -0.64 24.84
N ASP A 76 -33.23 -1.11 23.70
CA ASP A 76 -31.90 -1.67 23.53
C ASP A 76 -30.83 -0.57 23.55
N GLY A 77 -29.63 -0.93 23.96
CA GLY A 77 -28.45 -0.07 23.86
C GLY A 77 -28.06 0.12 22.39
N THR A 78 -27.59 1.29 22.04
CA THR A 78 -27.04 1.54 20.70
C THR A 78 -25.74 0.78 20.50
N ALA A 79 -25.51 0.27 19.28
CA ALA A 79 -24.22 -0.29 18.92
C ALA A 79 -23.11 0.79 18.94
N GLY A 80 -21.90 0.40 19.26
CA GLY A 80 -20.72 1.24 19.13
C GLY A 80 -20.36 1.46 17.67
N GLU A 81 -19.73 2.58 17.36
CA GLU A 81 -19.28 2.90 16.02
C GLU A 81 -18.07 2.04 15.60
N ASP A 82 -18.06 1.60 14.35
CA ASP A 82 -16.93 0.88 13.76
C ASP A 82 -15.75 1.81 13.56
N LEU A 83 -14.54 1.31 13.82
CA LEU A 83 -13.29 2.03 13.57
C LEU A 83 -12.69 1.58 12.25
N ILE A 84 -12.57 2.52 11.30
CA ILE A 84 -11.92 2.28 10.02
C ILE A 84 -10.54 2.94 10.02
N ILE A 85 -9.49 2.13 9.88
CA ILE A 85 -8.10 2.56 9.86
C ILE A 85 -7.62 2.59 8.41
N LYS A 86 -7.11 3.75 7.97
CA LYS A 86 -6.60 3.93 6.61
C LYS A 86 -5.16 3.44 6.52
N VAL A 87 -4.87 2.59 5.54
CA VAL A 87 -3.53 2.09 5.24
C VAL A 87 -3.24 2.19 3.75
N PRO A 88 -1.98 2.35 3.32
CA PRO A 88 -1.64 2.35 1.90
C PRO A 88 -2.00 1.02 1.24
N VAL A 89 -2.37 1.06 -0.04
CA VAL A 89 -2.43 -0.16 -0.86
C VAL A 89 -1.04 -0.82 -0.90
N GLY A 90 -1.01 -2.16 -0.88
CA GLY A 90 0.22 -2.94 -0.74
C GLY A 90 0.66 -3.17 0.71
N THR A 91 -0.17 -2.76 1.69
CA THR A 91 0.07 -3.08 3.09
C THR A 91 -0.35 -4.51 3.39
N VAL A 92 0.55 -5.30 3.97
CA VAL A 92 0.27 -6.62 4.54
C VAL A 92 -0.01 -6.47 6.02
N ILE A 93 -1.12 -7.03 6.43
CA ILE A 93 -1.62 -7.07 7.80
C ILE A 93 -1.24 -8.42 8.39
N HIS A 94 -0.23 -8.45 9.26
CA HIS A 94 0.15 -9.66 9.98
C HIS A 94 -0.50 -9.64 11.37
N ASN A 95 -1.36 -10.60 11.63
CA ASN A 95 -1.96 -10.79 12.95
C ASN A 95 -1.13 -11.80 13.75
N PHE A 96 -0.40 -11.33 14.76
CA PHE A 96 0.47 -12.18 15.56
C PHE A 96 -0.26 -13.16 16.46
N ASP A 97 -1.50 -12.85 16.83
CA ASP A 97 -2.24 -13.65 17.82
C ASP A 97 -2.94 -14.86 17.18
N ASN A 98 -3.31 -14.77 15.89
CA ASN A 98 -3.96 -15.87 15.16
C ASN A 98 -3.17 -16.37 13.95
N GLY A 99 -2.03 -15.75 13.64
CA GLY A 99 -1.14 -16.14 12.54
C GLY A 99 -1.70 -15.87 11.14
N THR A 100 -2.75 -15.05 11.00
CA THR A 100 -3.31 -14.72 9.68
C THR A 100 -2.55 -13.58 9.04
N GLU A 101 -2.39 -13.66 7.72
CA GLU A 101 -1.83 -12.61 6.89
C GLU A 101 -2.84 -12.23 5.81
N GLN A 102 -3.05 -10.92 5.61
CA GLN A 102 -3.93 -10.39 4.58
C GLN A 102 -3.28 -9.18 3.94
N GLU A 103 -3.32 -9.10 2.61
CA GLU A 103 -2.78 -7.98 1.85
C GLU A 103 -3.93 -7.13 1.30
N ILE A 104 -3.80 -5.80 1.39
CA ILE A 104 -4.72 -4.86 0.78
C ILE A 104 -4.16 -4.47 -0.59
N VAL A 105 -4.81 -4.94 -1.64
CA VAL A 105 -4.33 -4.79 -3.03
C VAL A 105 -5.05 -3.69 -3.82
N LYS A 106 -6.24 -3.24 -3.38
CA LYS A 106 -7.04 -2.25 -4.12
C LYS A 106 -7.41 -1.04 -3.24
N ILE A 107 -7.50 0.13 -3.88
CA ILE A 107 -8.02 1.34 -3.21
C ILE A 107 -9.51 1.11 -2.88
N GLY A 108 -9.89 1.44 -1.64
CA GLY A 108 -11.26 1.21 -1.15
C GLY A 108 -11.54 -0.21 -0.68
N GLU A 109 -10.61 -1.15 -0.86
CA GLU A 109 -10.74 -2.49 -0.28
C GLU A 109 -10.75 -2.39 1.24
N GLN A 110 -11.76 -2.99 1.85
CA GLN A 110 -11.93 -3.00 3.30
C GLN A 110 -11.80 -4.42 3.84
N VAL A 111 -10.90 -4.60 4.80
CA VAL A 111 -10.61 -5.88 5.47
C VAL A 111 -11.04 -5.77 6.92
N LEU A 112 -11.99 -6.60 7.34
CA LEU A 112 -12.41 -6.74 8.74
C LEU A 112 -11.35 -7.54 9.51
N VAL A 113 -10.78 -6.94 10.56
CA VAL A 113 -9.68 -7.56 11.31
C VAL A 113 -10.08 -7.94 12.73
N ALA A 114 -10.94 -7.15 13.38
CA ALA A 114 -11.42 -7.47 14.71
C ALA A 114 -12.93 -7.21 14.84
N LYS A 115 -13.66 -8.18 15.39
CA LYS A 115 -15.11 -8.10 15.61
C LYS A 115 -15.42 -7.56 16.99
N GLY A 116 -16.40 -6.66 17.04
CA GLY A 116 -16.98 -6.17 18.28
C GLY A 116 -17.69 -7.27 19.07
N GLY A 117 -17.71 -7.11 20.39
CA GLY A 117 -18.42 -8.03 21.28
C GLY A 117 -19.94 -7.90 21.14
N HIS A 118 -20.64 -9.01 21.26
CA HIS A 118 -22.11 -9.00 21.26
C HIS A 118 -22.67 -8.39 22.53
N GLY A 119 -23.72 -7.58 22.40
CA GLY A 119 -24.47 -7.04 23.52
C GLY A 119 -25.17 -8.12 24.32
N GLY A 120 -25.20 -7.94 25.65
CA GLY A 120 -25.81 -8.85 26.60
C GLY A 120 -27.33 -8.81 26.56
N LYS A 121 -27.97 -9.91 26.91
CA LYS A 121 -29.43 -10.02 26.96
C LYS A 121 -29.97 -9.37 28.24
N GLY A 122 -31.01 -8.52 28.12
CA GLY A 122 -31.77 -8.01 29.23
C GLY A 122 -32.75 -9.05 29.82
N ASN A 123 -33.30 -8.77 31.01
CA ASN A 123 -34.16 -9.73 31.70
C ASN A 123 -35.43 -10.09 30.93
N PHE A 124 -35.92 -9.23 30.06
CA PHE A 124 -37.06 -9.55 29.19
C PHE A 124 -36.86 -10.82 28.37
N LEU A 125 -35.66 -11.04 27.84
CA LEU A 125 -35.32 -12.18 26.97
C LEU A 125 -35.17 -13.50 27.73
N PHE A 126 -35.13 -13.46 29.04
CA PHE A 126 -35.10 -14.66 29.88
C PHE A 126 -36.49 -15.08 30.40
N ARG A 127 -37.55 -14.37 29.94
CA ARG A 127 -38.93 -14.71 30.27
C ARG A 127 -39.32 -16.04 29.60
N GLY A 128 -39.97 -16.89 30.37
CA GLY A 128 -40.47 -18.16 29.89
C GLY A 128 -41.62 -18.67 30.79
N PRO A 129 -42.25 -19.82 30.46
CA PRO A 129 -43.37 -20.38 31.20
C PRO A 129 -43.09 -20.59 32.68
N HIS A 130 -41.85 -20.95 33.03
CA HIS A 130 -41.42 -21.19 34.41
C HIS A 130 -40.68 -19.99 35.05
N ALA A 131 -40.48 -18.90 34.30
CA ALA A 131 -39.77 -17.71 34.76
C ALA A 131 -40.42 -16.45 34.20
N THR A 132 -41.55 -16.05 34.74
CA THR A 132 -42.33 -14.89 34.26
C THR A 132 -41.68 -13.55 34.60
N SER A 133 -40.89 -13.50 35.66
CA SER A 133 -40.22 -12.26 36.16
C SER A 133 -38.73 -12.49 36.48
N PRO A 134 -37.90 -12.86 35.50
CA PRO A 134 -36.49 -13.18 35.71
C PRO A 134 -35.71 -11.97 36.25
N LYS A 135 -34.90 -12.21 37.28
CA LYS A 135 -33.98 -11.22 37.89
C LYS A 135 -32.54 -11.47 37.47
N ARG A 136 -32.33 -11.76 36.18
CA ARG A 136 -30.99 -11.98 35.60
C ARG A 136 -30.86 -11.26 34.29
N PHE A 137 -29.64 -10.87 33.97
CA PHE A 137 -29.24 -10.31 32.70
C PHE A 137 -27.93 -10.99 32.26
N GLN A 138 -27.50 -10.73 31.05
CA GLN A 138 -26.22 -11.15 30.52
C GLN A 138 -25.35 -9.91 30.32
N GLU A 139 -24.10 -10.01 30.73
CA GLU A 139 -23.08 -9.00 30.40
C GLU A 139 -22.74 -9.07 28.88
N GLY A 140 -22.34 -7.93 28.32
CA GLY A 140 -21.83 -7.87 26.96
C GLY A 140 -20.49 -8.58 26.86
N LEU A 141 -20.27 -9.23 25.74
CA LEU A 141 -19.02 -9.93 25.47
C LEU A 141 -17.91 -8.93 25.12
N LEU A 142 -16.68 -9.28 25.45
CA LEU A 142 -15.52 -8.51 25.02
C LEU A 142 -15.38 -8.59 23.50
N GLY A 143 -14.96 -7.49 22.89
CA GLY A 143 -14.52 -7.48 21.51
C GLY A 143 -13.15 -8.17 21.34
N GLU A 144 -12.85 -8.55 20.13
CA GLU A 144 -11.57 -9.15 19.78
C GLU A 144 -10.43 -8.13 19.94
N GLN A 145 -9.26 -8.61 20.34
CA GLN A 145 -8.06 -7.81 20.55
C GLN A 145 -6.90 -8.52 19.89
N PHE A 146 -6.10 -7.77 19.13
CA PHE A 146 -4.95 -8.34 18.42
C PHE A 146 -3.77 -7.37 18.40
N ASN A 147 -2.56 -7.95 18.33
CA ASN A 147 -1.34 -7.27 18.00
C ASN A 147 -1.09 -7.43 16.50
N ILE A 148 -1.13 -6.32 15.79
CA ILE A 148 -1.06 -6.28 14.32
C ILE A 148 0.25 -5.61 13.91
N ARG A 149 1.00 -6.27 13.03
CA ARG A 149 2.08 -5.64 12.29
C ARG A 149 1.58 -5.27 10.91
N LEU A 150 1.76 -4.02 10.56
CA LEU A 150 1.46 -3.47 9.25
C LEU A 150 2.79 -3.33 8.50
N GLU A 151 2.97 -4.11 7.46
CA GLU A 151 4.17 -4.07 6.61
C GLU A 151 3.77 -3.60 5.21
N LEU A 152 4.28 -2.43 4.81
CA LEU A 152 4.07 -1.92 3.46
C LEU A 152 4.99 -2.66 2.49
N LYS A 153 4.45 -3.65 1.79
CA LYS A 153 5.20 -4.48 0.84
C LYS A 153 5.33 -3.86 -0.54
N MET A 154 4.35 -3.12 -1.01
CA MET A 154 4.39 -2.54 -2.34
C MET A 154 5.11 -1.19 -2.32
N ILE A 155 6.09 -1.03 -3.18
CA ILE A 155 6.86 0.19 -3.27
C ILE A 155 6.49 0.98 -4.51
N ALA A 156 6.25 0.32 -5.62
CA ALA A 156 5.87 1.01 -6.85
C ALA A 156 5.19 0.06 -7.87
N ASP A 157 4.29 0.61 -8.67
CA ASP A 157 3.76 -0.08 -9.84
C ASP A 157 4.83 -0.15 -10.95
N ILE A 158 5.66 0.90 -11.03
CA ILE A 158 6.69 1.06 -12.06
C ILE A 158 8.04 1.36 -11.40
N GLY A 159 9.03 0.52 -11.67
CA GLY A 159 10.41 0.75 -11.26
C GLY A 159 11.21 1.41 -12.39
N ILE A 160 11.79 2.59 -12.12
CA ILE A 160 12.69 3.25 -13.08
C ILE A 160 14.11 2.82 -12.77
N ILE A 161 14.73 2.09 -13.72
CA ILE A 161 16.05 1.51 -13.58
C ILE A 161 17.03 2.06 -14.62
N GLY A 162 18.32 1.91 -14.39
CA GLY A 162 19.37 2.38 -15.29
C GLY A 162 20.61 2.83 -14.53
N LEU A 163 21.72 3.00 -15.23
CA LEU A 163 22.97 3.48 -14.65
C LEU A 163 22.84 4.85 -13.97
N PRO A 164 23.77 5.26 -13.12
CA PRO A 164 23.79 6.60 -12.57
C PRO A 164 23.75 7.68 -13.66
N ASN A 165 23.11 8.81 -13.38
CA ASN A 165 23.03 9.97 -14.26
C ASN A 165 22.33 9.79 -15.62
N VAL A 166 21.61 8.68 -15.85
CA VAL A 166 20.83 8.49 -17.10
C VAL A 166 19.53 9.29 -17.16
N GLY A 167 19.17 10.03 -16.09
CA GLY A 167 17.99 10.88 -16.06
C GLY A 167 16.77 10.28 -15.38
N LYS A 168 16.92 9.23 -14.53
CA LYS A 168 15.82 8.58 -13.81
C LYS A 168 15.00 9.54 -12.95
N SER A 169 15.66 10.23 -12.02
CA SER A 169 15.00 11.19 -11.12
C SER A 169 14.41 12.38 -11.87
N SER A 170 15.04 12.81 -12.97
CA SER A 170 14.50 13.88 -13.82
C SER A 170 13.21 13.46 -14.51
N LEU A 171 13.16 12.23 -15.04
CA LEU A 171 11.93 11.67 -15.62
C LEU A 171 10.83 11.54 -14.57
N LEU A 172 11.16 11.01 -13.39
CA LEU A 172 10.21 10.88 -12.30
C LEU A 172 9.58 12.23 -11.95
N ASN A 173 10.40 13.26 -11.77
CA ASN A 173 9.93 14.60 -11.41
C ASN A 173 9.04 15.22 -12.51
N GLU A 174 9.41 15.03 -13.79
CA GLU A 174 8.61 15.51 -14.91
C GLU A 174 7.23 14.86 -14.99
N LEU A 175 7.18 13.53 -14.84
CA LEU A 175 5.93 12.78 -14.91
C LEU A 175 5.00 13.05 -13.72
N THR A 176 5.55 13.30 -12.54
CA THR A 176 4.77 13.45 -11.30
C THR A 176 4.48 14.91 -10.92
N LYS A 177 4.94 15.89 -11.75
CA LYS A 177 4.76 17.35 -11.57
C LYS A 177 4.88 17.78 -10.12
N ALA A 178 6.08 17.65 -9.55
CA ALA A 178 6.47 18.11 -8.20
C ALA A 178 5.71 17.43 -7.03
N LYS A 179 5.05 16.30 -7.22
CA LYS A 179 4.50 15.47 -6.13
C LYS A 179 5.41 14.31 -5.76
N SER A 180 6.66 14.31 -6.24
CA SER A 180 7.63 13.32 -5.79
C SER A 180 7.97 13.57 -4.31
N LYS A 181 7.78 12.56 -3.47
CA LYS A 181 8.19 12.59 -2.07
C LYS A 181 9.41 11.68 -1.92
N VAL A 182 10.45 12.21 -1.29
CA VAL A 182 11.57 11.37 -0.84
C VAL A 182 11.06 10.46 0.25
N ALA A 183 11.19 9.15 0.04
CA ALA A 183 10.80 8.16 1.01
C ALA A 183 12.05 7.69 1.76
N ASN A 184 12.15 8.06 3.04
CA ASN A 184 13.18 7.55 3.94
C ASN A 184 12.72 6.22 4.52
N TYR A 185 13.25 5.13 4.00
CA TYR A 185 13.08 3.82 4.60
C TYR A 185 14.18 3.55 5.63
N HIS A 186 13.83 3.11 6.82
CA HIS A 186 14.77 2.86 7.92
C HIS A 186 15.89 1.85 7.59
N PHE A 187 15.73 1.10 6.52
CA PHE A 187 16.66 0.05 6.10
C PHE A 187 17.48 0.39 4.85
N THR A 188 17.29 1.57 4.25
CA THR A 188 18.05 2.02 3.07
C THR A 188 18.97 3.18 3.43
N THR A 189 20.23 3.12 3.02
CA THR A 189 21.17 4.25 3.11
C THR A 189 21.05 5.17 1.89
N LEU A 190 20.33 4.76 0.84
CA LEU A 190 19.94 5.57 -0.31
C LEU A 190 18.42 5.66 -0.32
N GLU A 191 17.90 6.87 -0.33
CA GLU A 191 16.48 7.15 -0.32
C GLU A 191 15.89 7.00 -1.72
N PRO A 192 14.94 6.06 -1.96
CA PRO A 192 14.25 6.01 -3.24
C PRO A 192 13.36 7.25 -3.39
N HIS A 193 13.40 7.85 -4.56
CA HIS A 193 12.47 8.90 -4.91
C HIS A 193 11.19 8.26 -5.43
N LEU A 194 10.07 8.47 -4.72
CA LEU A 194 8.76 8.01 -5.15
C LEU A 194 7.95 9.16 -5.74
N GLY A 195 7.23 8.88 -6.78
CA GLY A 195 6.29 9.81 -7.39
C GLY A 195 4.96 9.14 -7.69
N VAL A 196 3.88 9.91 -7.69
CA VAL A 196 2.54 9.43 -8.00
C VAL A 196 2.07 10.03 -9.31
N TYR A 197 1.68 9.18 -10.25
CA TYR A 197 1.03 9.54 -11.50
C TYR A 197 -0.38 8.94 -11.50
N TYR A 198 -1.40 9.77 -11.24
CA TYR A 198 -2.80 9.33 -10.98
C TYR A 198 -2.87 8.25 -9.89
N ASP A 199 -3.12 7.00 -10.26
CA ASP A 199 -3.23 5.83 -9.39
C ASP A 199 -1.98 4.93 -9.44
N LEU A 200 -0.96 5.31 -10.21
CA LEU A 200 0.30 4.60 -10.32
C LEU A 200 1.37 5.22 -9.43
N ILE A 201 2.10 4.36 -8.75
CA ILE A 201 3.29 4.72 -7.97
C ILE A 201 4.52 4.39 -8.79
N LEU A 202 5.36 5.39 -9.01
CA LEU A 202 6.64 5.26 -9.70
C LEU A 202 7.78 5.37 -8.69
N ALA A 203 8.78 4.52 -8.80
CA ALA A 203 9.99 4.57 -7.97
C ALA A 203 11.23 4.77 -8.84
N ASP A 204 12.01 5.81 -8.55
CA ASP A 204 13.39 5.88 -8.99
C ASP A 204 14.21 4.92 -8.13
N ILE A 205 14.79 3.92 -8.77
CA ILE A 205 15.57 2.89 -8.13
C ILE A 205 17.06 3.26 -8.27
N PRO A 206 17.67 3.94 -7.25
CA PRO A 206 19.07 4.30 -7.29
C PRO A 206 19.95 3.07 -7.06
N GLY A 207 21.09 2.99 -7.70
CA GLY A 207 22.19 2.15 -7.26
C GLY A 207 22.25 0.72 -7.77
N LEU A 208 21.75 0.44 -9.00
CA LEU A 208 22.29 -0.68 -9.77
C LEU A 208 23.69 -0.28 -10.24
N ILE A 209 24.71 -0.54 -9.42
CA ILE A 209 26.12 -0.29 -9.70
C ILE A 209 26.81 -1.66 -9.73
N GLU A 210 27.77 -1.84 -10.64
CA GLU A 210 28.60 -3.04 -10.75
C GLU A 210 29.03 -3.57 -9.36
N GLY A 211 28.65 -4.82 -9.02
CA GLY A 211 29.01 -5.49 -7.77
C GLY A 211 27.96 -5.51 -6.67
N ALA A 212 26.75 -5.01 -6.89
CA ALA A 212 25.66 -5.07 -5.88
C ALA A 212 25.24 -6.53 -5.56
N SER A 213 25.38 -7.44 -6.52
CA SER A 213 25.09 -8.88 -6.35
C SER A 213 26.13 -9.62 -5.48
N GLU A 214 27.35 -9.08 -5.31
CA GLU A 214 28.43 -9.72 -4.55
C GLU A 214 28.39 -9.46 -3.03
N GLY A 215 27.28 -8.95 -2.51
CA GLY A 215 27.09 -8.78 -1.05
C GLY A 215 27.86 -7.61 -0.41
N LYS A 216 28.55 -6.79 -1.19
CA LYS A 216 29.30 -5.62 -0.71
C LYS A 216 28.49 -4.32 -0.65
N GLY A 217 27.18 -4.38 -0.57
CA GLY A 217 26.45 -3.12 -0.48
C GLY A 217 24.93 -3.29 -0.54
N LEU A 218 24.31 -2.22 -0.44
CA LEU A 218 22.94 -1.79 -0.48
C LEU A 218 22.00 -2.52 -1.48
N GLY A 219 22.56 -3.26 -2.46
CA GLY A 219 21.85 -3.86 -3.59
C GLY A 219 20.76 -4.86 -3.20
N VAL A 220 21.04 -5.82 -2.31
CA VAL A 220 20.10 -6.93 -2.00
C VAL A 220 18.81 -6.44 -1.36
N LYS A 221 18.88 -5.49 -0.44
CA LYS A 221 17.66 -4.90 0.16
C LYS A 221 16.85 -4.11 -0.84
N PHE A 222 17.53 -3.49 -1.79
CA PHE A 222 16.92 -2.65 -2.81
C PHE A 222 16.27 -3.47 -3.93
N LEU A 223 16.89 -4.56 -4.33
CA LEU A 223 16.38 -5.47 -5.35
C LEU A 223 15.08 -6.17 -4.90
N ARG A 224 14.91 -6.38 -3.57
CA ARG A 224 13.64 -6.82 -2.99
C ARG A 224 12.47 -5.87 -3.30
N HIS A 225 12.75 -4.61 -3.57
CA HIS A 225 11.74 -3.62 -3.96
C HIS A 225 11.39 -3.70 -5.45
N ILE A 226 12.35 -4.10 -6.28
CA ILE A 226 12.11 -4.34 -7.71
C ILE A 226 11.26 -5.60 -7.90
N GLU A 227 11.42 -6.63 -7.09
CA GLU A 227 10.57 -7.84 -7.12
C GLU A 227 9.08 -7.49 -7.16
N ARG A 228 8.72 -6.39 -6.54
CA ARG A 228 7.34 -5.96 -6.31
C ARG A 228 6.86 -4.86 -7.24
N THR A 229 7.67 -4.46 -8.22
CA THR A 229 7.21 -3.61 -9.31
C THR A 229 6.54 -4.47 -10.38
N ARG A 230 5.46 -3.96 -10.98
CA ARG A 230 4.76 -4.66 -12.07
C ARG A 230 5.49 -4.50 -13.40
N VAL A 231 6.01 -3.30 -13.66
CA VAL A 231 6.63 -2.90 -14.92
C VAL A 231 7.96 -2.21 -14.66
N LEU A 232 8.91 -2.39 -15.54
CA LEU A 232 10.21 -1.73 -15.49
C LEU A 232 10.35 -0.69 -16.62
N PHE A 233 10.74 0.53 -16.26
CA PHE A 233 11.19 1.57 -17.18
C PHE A 233 12.71 1.62 -17.14
N HIS A 234 13.34 1.04 -18.14
CA HIS A 234 14.78 0.95 -18.23
C HIS A 234 15.34 2.10 -19.07
N LEU A 235 16.13 2.96 -18.45
CA LEU A 235 16.76 4.11 -19.09
C LEU A 235 18.22 3.82 -19.42
N VAL A 236 18.61 4.09 -20.67
CA VAL A 236 19.99 4.04 -21.14
C VAL A 236 20.34 5.38 -21.78
N SER A 237 21.48 5.98 -21.43
CA SER A 237 21.87 7.28 -21.95
C SER A 237 22.29 7.23 -23.42
N ALA A 238 21.84 8.19 -24.21
CA ALA A 238 22.34 8.39 -25.58
C ALA A 238 23.82 8.85 -25.59
N GLU A 239 24.31 9.40 -24.49
CA GLU A 239 25.73 9.80 -24.31
C GLU A 239 26.66 8.58 -24.18
N SER A 240 26.12 7.41 -23.80
CA SER A 240 26.93 6.19 -23.64
C SER A 240 27.62 5.80 -24.96
N GLU A 241 28.87 5.40 -24.85
CA GLU A 241 29.62 4.85 -26.01
C GLU A 241 29.00 3.52 -26.47
N ASP A 242 28.57 2.68 -25.56
CA ASP A 242 27.92 1.39 -25.87
C ASP A 242 26.64 1.18 -25.06
N PRO A 243 25.49 1.73 -25.51
CA PRO A 243 24.21 1.56 -24.88
C PRO A 243 23.75 0.10 -24.74
N ILE A 244 24.27 -0.80 -25.61
CA ILE A 244 23.93 -2.22 -25.57
C ILE A 244 24.60 -2.88 -24.35
N LYS A 245 25.87 -2.52 -24.11
CA LYS A 245 26.65 -3.02 -22.98
C LYS A 245 25.97 -2.57 -21.66
N ASP A 246 25.58 -1.29 -21.58
CA ASP A 246 24.89 -0.73 -20.41
C ASP A 246 23.58 -1.46 -20.12
N TYR A 247 22.74 -1.65 -21.15
CA TYR A 247 21.51 -2.41 -21.06
C TYR A 247 21.75 -3.83 -20.54
N LYS A 248 22.72 -4.55 -21.15
CA LYS A 248 23.03 -5.92 -20.77
C LYS A 248 23.61 -6.03 -19.36
N SER A 249 24.40 -5.03 -18.93
CA SER A 249 24.98 -5.00 -17.58
C SER A 249 23.86 -4.97 -16.53
N ILE A 250 22.89 -4.06 -16.67
CA ILE A 250 21.75 -3.96 -15.77
C ILE A 250 20.90 -5.25 -15.79
N ARG A 251 20.61 -5.79 -16.96
CA ARG A 251 19.86 -7.06 -17.08
C ARG A 251 20.58 -8.23 -16.43
N LYS A 252 21.90 -8.30 -16.56
CA LYS A 252 22.72 -9.32 -15.90
C LYS A 252 22.65 -9.19 -14.37
N GLU A 253 22.69 -7.96 -13.86
CA GLU A 253 22.61 -7.68 -12.43
C GLU A 253 21.24 -8.05 -11.83
N LEU A 254 20.14 -7.71 -12.55
CA LEU A 254 18.80 -8.13 -12.18
C LEU A 254 18.68 -9.66 -12.13
N GLY A 255 19.13 -10.36 -13.17
CA GLY A 255 19.05 -11.82 -13.24
C GLY A 255 19.96 -12.52 -12.24
N ALA A 256 21.09 -11.92 -11.86
CA ALA A 256 21.97 -12.47 -10.81
C ALA A 256 21.33 -12.41 -9.43
N TYR A 257 20.38 -11.47 -9.23
CA TYR A 257 19.61 -11.38 -8.01
C TYR A 257 18.38 -12.29 -8.02
N ASP A 258 17.53 -12.18 -9.05
CA ASP A 258 16.34 -13.00 -9.24
C ASP A 258 15.98 -13.07 -10.74
N GLU A 259 15.95 -14.29 -11.27
CA GLU A 259 15.60 -14.54 -12.68
C GLU A 259 14.18 -14.08 -13.03
N SER A 260 13.26 -14.07 -12.07
CA SER A 260 11.88 -13.61 -12.27
C SER A 260 11.80 -12.14 -12.70
N LEU A 261 12.79 -11.31 -12.33
CA LEU A 261 12.88 -9.91 -12.74
C LEU A 261 13.11 -9.73 -14.24
N LEU A 262 13.69 -10.75 -14.89
CA LEU A 262 13.92 -10.75 -16.33
C LEU A 262 12.63 -11.01 -17.14
N GLU A 263 11.61 -11.57 -16.51
CA GLU A 263 10.32 -11.88 -17.13
C GLU A 263 9.32 -10.71 -17.07
N LYS A 264 9.63 -9.68 -16.27
CA LYS A 264 8.77 -8.50 -16.14
C LYS A 264 8.63 -7.73 -17.44
N ASP A 265 7.46 -7.12 -17.62
CA ASP A 265 7.23 -6.17 -18.71
C ASP A 265 8.21 -5.00 -18.60
N GLU A 266 8.98 -4.79 -19.67
CA GLU A 266 10.03 -3.79 -19.73
C GLU A 266 9.85 -2.84 -20.91
N TYR A 267 9.84 -1.54 -20.61
CA TYR A 267 9.93 -0.47 -21.60
C TYR A 267 11.32 0.14 -21.55
N LEU A 268 12.03 0.11 -22.69
CA LEU A 268 13.40 0.58 -22.80
C LEU A 268 13.44 1.99 -23.41
N PHE A 269 14.09 2.91 -22.74
CA PHE A 269 14.19 4.31 -23.16
C PHE A 269 15.65 4.70 -23.42
N LEU A 270 15.94 5.20 -24.63
CA LEU A 270 17.20 5.89 -24.92
C LEU A 270 17.04 7.35 -24.50
N SER A 271 17.59 7.71 -23.35
CA SER A 271 17.43 9.02 -22.71
C SER A 271 18.46 10.05 -23.16
N LYS A 272 18.24 11.34 -22.82
CA LYS A 272 19.14 12.46 -23.12
C LYS A 272 19.41 12.65 -24.62
N THR A 273 18.39 12.50 -25.43
CA THR A 273 18.51 12.64 -26.89
C THR A 273 18.47 14.11 -27.37
N ASP A 274 18.27 15.04 -26.44
CA ASP A 274 18.13 16.49 -26.65
C ASP A 274 19.42 17.28 -26.45
N LEU A 275 20.49 16.66 -25.98
CA LEU A 275 21.72 17.39 -25.70
C LEU A 275 22.36 17.93 -26.99
N PRO A 276 22.69 19.24 -27.02
CA PRO A 276 23.20 19.88 -28.24
C PRO A 276 24.52 19.25 -28.72
N THR A 277 24.60 19.03 -29.98
CA THR A 277 25.78 18.50 -30.69
C THR A 277 26.88 19.56 -30.78
N GLY A 278 27.91 19.49 -29.95
CA GLY A 278 28.97 20.51 -29.95
C GLY A 278 30.32 20.11 -29.40
N GLN A 279 30.43 18.95 -28.76
CA GLN A 279 31.72 18.42 -28.29
C GLN A 279 31.92 16.98 -28.76
N ALA A 280 33.16 16.57 -29.00
CA ALA A 280 33.51 15.25 -29.51
C ALA A 280 32.86 14.13 -28.70
N GLY A 281 31.91 13.40 -29.29
CA GLY A 281 31.13 12.31 -28.63
C GLY A 281 29.61 12.48 -28.68
N MET A 282 29.09 13.62 -29.12
CA MET A 282 27.66 13.88 -29.20
C MET A 282 27.00 13.33 -30.45
N SER A 283 25.81 12.79 -30.24
CA SER A 283 25.16 11.96 -31.26
C SER A 283 24.30 12.78 -32.21
N ASP A 284 24.70 12.86 -33.47
CA ASP A 284 23.82 13.27 -34.56
C ASP A 284 22.53 12.41 -34.55
N ALA A 285 21.43 12.95 -35.08
CA ALA A 285 20.17 12.22 -35.23
C ALA A 285 20.32 10.84 -35.90
N ALA A 286 21.31 10.72 -36.81
CA ALA A 286 21.67 9.44 -37.44
C ALA A 286 22.25 8.43 -36.45
N THR A 287 23.07 8.89 -35.50
CA THR A 287 23.69 8.05 -34.46
C THR A 287 22.63 7.61 -33.42
N ILE A 288 21.72 8.51 -33.03
CA ILE A 288 20.58 8.18 -32.16
C ILE A 288 19.72 7.11 -32.83
N LYS A 289 19.37 7.27 -34.11
CA LYS A 289 18.61 6.26 -34.87
C LYS A 289 19.34 4.91 -34.94
N LYS A 290 20.67 4.89 -35.12
CA LYS A 290 21.48 3.66 -35.12
C LYS A 290 21.47 2.99 -33.73
N LYS A 291 21.69 3.75 -32.67
CA LYS A 291 21.66 3.25 -31.30
C LYS A 291 20.27 2.66 -30.97
N LEU A 292 19.19 3.40 -31.26
CA LEU A 292 17.82 2.93 -31.09
C LEU A 292 17.52 1.66 -31.90
N ALA A 293 17.93 1.59 -33.16
CA ALA A 293 17.71 0.40 -34.02
C ALA A 293 18.39 -0.84 -33.44
N LYS A 294 19.56 -0.68 -32.82
CA LYS A 294 20.25 -1.77 -32.12
C LYS A 294 19.50 -2.19 -30.84
N LEU A 295 19.02 -1.23 -30.04
CA LEU A 295 18.25 -1.50 -28.82
C LEU A 295 16.90 -2.15 -29.13
N LYS A 296 16.23 -1.77 -30.23
CA LYS A 296 14.97 -2.40 -30.69
C LYS A 296 15.12 -3.88 -31.05
N LYS A 297 16.31 -4.33 -31.40
CA LYS A 297 16.59 -5.78 -31.63
C LYS A 297 16.61 -6.57 -30.32
N LEU A 298 16.91 -5.90 -29.20
CA LEU A 298 16.96 -6.50 -27.87
C LEU A 298 15.61 -6.37 -27.14
N ASN A 299 14.95 -5.20 -27.26
CA ASN A 299 13.65 -4.93 -26.68
C ASN A 299 12.78 -4.19 -27.70
N LYS A 300 11.65 -4.83 -28.09
CA LYS A 300 10.72 -4.28 -29.11
C LYS A 300 10.06 -2.97 -28.65
N ASN A 301 9.94 -2.77 -27.31
CA ASN A 301 9.38 -1.59 -26.70
C ASN A 301 10.40 -0.44 -26.53
N ALA A 302 11.54 -0.49 -27.24
CA ALA A 302 12.55 0.56 -27.16
C ALA A 302 12.10 1.84 -27.90
N SER A 303 12.20 2.98 -27.22
CA SER A 303 11.88 4.30 -27.75
C SER A 303 12.89 5.37 -27.32
N VAL A 304 12.85 6.54 -27.95
CA VAL A 304 13.65 7.69 -27.54
C VAL A 304 12.93 8.44 -26.41
N LEU A 305 13.72 9.07 -25.56
CA LEU A 305 13.22 9.88 -24.44
C LEU A 305 14.08 11.14 -24.27
N SER A 306 13.43 12.29 -24.27
CA SER A 306 13.97 13.54 -23.76
C SER A 306 12.95 14.18 -22.83
N ILE A 307 13.41 14.68 -21.69
CA ILE A 307 12.55 15.42 -20.76
C ILE A 307 12.18 16.80 -21.30
N HIS A 308 12.92 17.31 -22.28
CA HIS A 308 12.66 18.60 -22.94
C HIS A 308 11.80 18.45 -24.21
N ASP A 309 11.49 17.21 -24.61
CA ASP A 309 10.63 16.92 -25.74
C ASP A 309 9.22 16.50 -25.27
N MET A 310 8.26 17.40 -25.49
CA MET A 310 6.85 17.18 -25.11
C MET A 310 6.25 15.91 -25.76
N GLU A 311 6.61 15.61 -27.03
CA GLU A 311 6.07 14.44 -27.72
C GLU A 311 6.58 13.14 -27.09
N ALA A 312 7.86 13.11 -26.70
CA ALA A 312 8.46 12.00 -25.98
C ALA A 312 7.76 11.77 -24.62
N ILE A 313 7.53 12.85 -23.85
CA ILE A 313 6.82 12.76 -22.56
C ILE A 313 5.37 12.29 -22.75
N ILE A 314 4.64 12.82 -23.73
CA ILE A 314 3.27 12.37 -24.04
C ILE A 314 3.25 10.87 -24.41
N SER A 315 4.27 10.39 -25.10
CA SER A 315 4.39 8.97 -25.43
C SER A 315 4.55 8.10 -24.17
N VAL A 316 5.36 8.53 -23.21
CA VAL A 316 5.50 7.86 -21.91
C VAL A 316 4.19 7.92 -21.12
N GLN A 317 3.50 9.06 -21.12
CA GLN A 317 2.19 9.20 -20.44
C GLN A 317 1.12 8.25 -21.06
N LYS A 318 1.13 8.04 -22.37
CA LYS A 318 0.24 7.04 -23.00
C LYS A 318 0.53 5.62 -22.50
N ILE A 319 1.80 5.26 -22.33
CA ILE A 319 2.18 3.97 -21.75
C ILE A 319 1.67 3.87 -20.30
N LEU A 320 1.87 4.92 -19.50
CA LEU A 320 1.37 4.97 -18.10
C LEU A 320 -0.14 4.82 -18.02
N ASN A 321 -0.88 5.52 -18.86
CA ASN A 321 -2.36 5.43 -18.92
C ASN A 321 -2.81 4.01 -19.26
N LYS A 322 -2.15 3.34 -20.21
CA LYS A 322 -2.43 1.94 -20.54
C LYS A 322 -2.20 1.02 -19.34
N ILE A 323 -1.08 1.18 -18.63
CA ILE A 323 -0.77 0.40 -17.42
C ILE A 323 -1.81 0.65 -16.31
N SER A 324 -2.27 1.90 -16.15
CA SER A 324 -3.33 2.26 -15.21
C SER A 324 -4.67 1.59 -15.55
N GLU A 325 -5.04 1.55 -16.83
CA GLU A 325 -6.25 0.85 -17.28
C GLU A 325 -6.17 -0.66 -17.01
N GLU A 326 -5.04 -1.28 -17.29
CA GLU A 326 -4.81 -2.71 -17.02
C GLU A 326 -4.79 -3.06 -15.52
N LYS A 327 -4.51 -2.09 -14.65
CA LYS A 327 -4.56 -2.25 -13.19
C LYS A 327 -6.00 -2.28 -12.67
N LYS A 328 -6.95 -1.68 -13.37
CA LYS A 328 -8.36 -1.57 -12.95
C LYS A 328 -9.20 -2.79 -13.34
N VAL A 329 -8.70 -3.64 -14.22
CA VAL A 329 -9.32 -4.90 -14.63
C VAL A 329 -8.86 -6.04 -13.73
#